data_169ec1950d2dc9923a3d8f5fb374f5a1
#
_entry.id   169ec1950d2dc9923a3d8f5fb374f5a1
#
_cell.length_a   1.000
_cell.length_b   1.000
_cell.length_c   1.000
_cell.angle_alpha   90.00
_cell.angle_beta   90.00
_cell.angle_gamma   90.00
#
_symmetry.space_group_name_H-M   'P 1'
#
loop_
_entity.id
_entity.type
_entity.pdbx_description
1 polymer ?
#
loop_
_entity_poly.entity_id
_entity_poly.type
_entity_poly.pdbx_seq_one_letter_code
_entity_poly.pdbx_strand_id
1 'polypeptide(L)' 'MAKELSWEDAEDIGLLLVEKHPGVDPLAVRYTDLHRYVTELPEFTDDPKKSSEGKLEAIQMAWHEEFQDQA' A
#
# COMPACT_ATOMS: atom_id res chain seq x y z
N MET A 1 -2.46 -19.31 -2.56
CA MET A 1 -1.38 -18.86 -3.43
C MET A 1 -1.22 -17.36 -3.31
N ALA A 2 0.02 -16.89 -3.23
CA ALA A 2 0.27 -15.48 -3.16
C ALA A 2 -0.05 -14.82 -4.51
N LYS A 3 -0.81 -13.75 -4.47
CA LYS A 3 -1.11 -12.97 -5.66
C LYS A 3 0.08 -12.06 -5.95
N GLU A 4 0.50 -12.01 -7.18
CA GLU A 4 1.53 -11.05 -7.58
C GLU A 4 0.89 -9.67 -7.74
N LEU A 5 1.45 -8.69 -7.07
CA LEU A 5 0.91 -7.32 -7.08
C LEU A 5 1.83 -6.37 -7.81
N SER A 6 1.23 -5.41 -8.48
CA SER A 6 1.92 -4.32 -9.15
C SER A 6 1.41 -2.98 -8.62
N TRP A 7 2.00 -1.88 -9.09
CA TRP A 7 1.56 -0.55 -8.72
C TRP A 7 0.09 -0.26 -9.10
N GLU A 8 -0.47 -1.06 -10.02
CA GLU A 8 -1.87 -0.91 -10.44
C GLU A 8 -2.86 -1.53 -9.45
N ASP A 9 -2.39 -2.37 -8.53
CA ASP A 9 -3.24 -3.11 -7.60
C ASP A 9 -3.42 -2.37 -6.26
N ALA A 10 -3.83 -1.11 -6.34
CA ALA A 10 -3.92 -0.25 -5.16
C ALA A 10 -4.81 -0.83 -4.06
N GLU A 11 -5.97 -1.37 -4.42
CA GLU A 11 -6.91 -1.92 -3.44
C GLU A 11 -6.33 -3.13 -2.70
N ASP A 12 -5.72 -4.04 -3.45
CA ASP A 12 -5.12 -5.25 -2.86
C ASP A 12 -3.93 -4.87 -1.98
N ILE A 13 -3.12 -3.91 -2.44
CA ILE A 13 -1.99 -3.42 -1.64
C ILE A 13 -2.50 -2.77 -0.36
N GLY A 14 -3.56 -1.97 -0.45
CA GLY A 14 -4.15 -1.32 0.72
C GLY A 14 -4.62 -2.34 1.77
N LEU A 15 -5.25 -3.42 1.32
CA LEU A 15 -5.67 -4.49 2.22
C LEU A 15 -4.48 -5.14 2.93
N LEU A 16 -3.41 -5.40 2.20
CA LEU A 16 -2.20 -5.99 2.80
C LEU A 16 -1.55 -5.03 3.79
N LEU A 17 -1.52 -3.75 3.47
CA LEU A 17 -0.90 -2.76 4.36
C LEU A 17 -1.66 -2.64 5.67
N VAL A 18 -2.99 -2.67 5.63
CA VAL A 18 -3.77 -2.58 6.86
C VAL A 18 -3.57 -3.83 7.72
N GLU A 19 -3.36 -4.98 7.12
CA GLU A 19 -3.09 -6.21 7.85
C GLU A 19 -1.69 -6.24 8.45
N LYS A 20 -0.70 -5.75 7.71
CA LYS A 20 0.70 -5.82 8.13
C LYS A 20 1.10 -4.67 9.04
N HIS A 21 0.40 -3.56 8.97
CA HIS A 21 0.69 -2.37 9.77
C HIS A 21 -0.57 -1.92 10.52
N PRO A 22 -1.13 -2.77 11.39
CA PRO A 22 -2.34 -2.41 12.14
C PRO A 22 -2.06 -1.22 13.05
N GLY A 23 -3.01 -0.29 13.10
CA GLY A 23 -2.87 0.88 13.95
C GLY A 23 -2.06 2.02 13.36
N VAL A 24 -1.48 1.82 12.18
CA VAL A 24 -0.76 2.89 11.48
C VAL A 24 -1.74 3.69 10.64
N ASP A 25 -1.83 4.99 10.90
CA ASP A 25 -2.70 5.88 10.12
C ASP A 25 -2.06 6.16 8.77
N PRO A 26 -2.69 5.74 7.65
CA PRO A 26 -2.10 5.94 6.33
C PRO A 26 -1.85 7.40 5.99
N LEU A 27 -2.67 8.32 6.50
CA LEU A 27 -2.51 9.74 6.20
C LEU A 27 -1.31 10.36 6.92
N ALA A 28 -0.78 9.67 7.93
CA ALA A 28 0.41 10.11 8.64
C ALA A 28 1.69 9.55 8.04
N VAL A 29 1.58 8.64 7.08
CA VAL A 29 2.73 8.00 6.44
C VAL A 29 3.20 8.86 5.27
N ARG A 30 4.50 9.12 5.22
CA ARG A 30 5.09 9.87 4.10
C ARG A 30 5.17 8.98 2.87
N TYR A 31 5.18 9.59 1.69
CA TYR A 31 5.27 8.82 0.45
C TYR A 31 6.56 7.99 0.37
N THR A 32 7.66 8.48 0.94
CA THR A 32 8.90 7.71 0.98
C THR A 32 8.75 6.45 1.83
N ASP A 33 8.06 6.55 2.96
CA ASP A 33 7.79 5.40 3.81
C ASP A 33 6.76 4.47 3.18
N LEU A 34 5.73 5.04 2.55
CA LEU A 34 4.71 4.27 1.85
C LEU A 34 5.34 3.44 0.73
N HIS A 35 6.23 4.04 -0.04
CA HIS A 35 6.96 3.35 -1.09
C HIS A 35 7.71 2.15 -0.52
N ARG A 36 8.40 2.35 0.59
CA ARG A 36 9.14 1.28 1.26
C ARG A 36 8.21 0.17 1.73
N TYR A 37 7.10 0.53 2.38
CA TYR A 37 6.14 -0.46 2.87
C TYR A 37 5.61 -1.32 1.74
N VAL A 38 5.30 -0.71 0.59
CA VAL A 38 4.79 -1.45 -0.56
C VAL A 38 5.86 -2.38 -1.13
N THR A 39 7.06 -1.87 -1.32
CA THR A 39 8.14 -2.65 -1.93
C THR A 39 8.64 -3.77 -1.03
N GLU A 40 8.41 -3.66 0.28
CA GLU A 40 8.77 -4.72 1.23
C GLU A 40 7.75 -5.85 1.29
N LEU A 41 6.58 -5.67 0.70
CA LEU A 41 5.56 -6.74 0.68
C LEU A 41 6.06 -7.90 -0.18
N PRO A 42 6.06 -9.14 0.36
CA PRO A 42 6.50 -10.30 -0.43
C PRO A 42 5.67 -10.50 -1.70
N GLU A 43 4.41 -10.10 -1.67
CA GLU A 43 3.50 -10.24 -2.79
C GLU A 43 3.74 -9.21 -3.90
N PHE A 44 4.46 -8.12 -3.59
CA PHE A 44 4.70 -7.06 -4.55
C PHE A 44 5.89 -7.42 -5.44
N THR A 45 5.64 -7.54 -6.73
CA THR A 45 6.64 -8.03 -7.70
C THR A 45 6.98 -7.02 -8.79
N ASP A 46 6.39 -5.83 -8.74
CA ASP A 46 6.66 -4.80 -9.74
C ASP A 46 7.97 -4.05 -9.44
N ASP A 47 8.43 -3.30 -10.42
CA ASP A 47 9.64 -2.49 -10.30
C ASP A 47 9.41 -1.33 -9.32
N PRO A 48 10.21 -1.23 -8.26
CA PRO A 48 10.06 -0.13 -7.31
C PRO A 48 10.21 1.25 -7.94
N LYS A 49 10.91 1.34 -9.04
CA LYS A 49 11.16 2.60 -9.74
C LYS A 49 10.00 3.07 -10.59
N LYS A 50 8.99 2.23 -10.78
CA LYS A 50 7.83 2.58 -11.60
C LYS A 50 6.71 3.25 -10.80
N SER A 51 6.95 3.59 -9.56
CA SER A 51 5.98 4.31 -8.75
C SER A 51 5.83 5.76 -9.25
N SER A 52 4.69 6.36 -8.91
CA SER A 52 4.44 7.77 -9.15
C SER A 52 3.60 8.30 -7.99
N GLU A 53 3.51 9.61 -7.86
CA GLU A 53 2.69 10.20 -6.82
C GLU A 53 1.24 9.75 -6.92
N GLY A 54 0.70 9.69 -8.16
CA GLY A 54 -0.67 9.25 -8.37
C GLY A 54 -0.88 7.81 -7.93
N LYS A 55 0.08 6.93 -8.19
CA LYS A 55 -0.03 5.54 -7.78
C LYS A 55 0.09 5.39 -6.27
N LEU A 56 1.00 6.12 -5.66
CA LEU A 56 1.14 6.11 -4.20
C LEU A 56 -0.09 6.71 -3.52
N GLU A 57 -0.66 7.76 -4.08
CA GLU A 57 -1.87 8.35 -3.55
C GLU A 57 -3.04 7.37 -3.62
N ALA A 58 -3.19 6.65 -4.73
CA ALA A 58 -4.25 5.65 -4.86
C ALA A 58 -4.10 4.54 -3.81
N ILE A 59 -2.88 4.09 -3.57
CA ILE A 59 -2.60 3.08 -2.54
C ILE A 59 -2.91 3.64 -1.15
N GLN A 60 -2.49 4.86 -0.88
CA GLN A 60 -2.74 5.51 0.39
C GLN A 60 -4.24 5.62 0.67
N MET A 61 -5.01 6.02 -0.33
CA MET A 61 -6.46 6.16 -0.16
C MET A 61 -7.14 4.81 0.04
N ALA A 62 -6.70 3.79 -0.69
CA ALA A 62 -7.24 2.44 -0.51
C ALA A 62 -6.92 1.92 0.91
N TRP A 63 -5.71 2.13 1.37
CA TRP A 63 -5.31 1.76 2.74
C TRP A 63 -6.13 2.54 3.76
N HIS A 64 -6.32 3.83 3.53
CA HIS A 64 -7.09 4.69 4.43
C HIS A 64 -8.53 4.20 4.58
N GLU A 65 -9.18 3.83 3.48
CA GLU A 65 -10.54 3.30 3.51
C GLU A 65 -10.61 2.01 4.34
N GLU A 66 -9.67 1.11 4.15
CA GLU A 66 -9.62 -0.14 4.92
C GLU A 66 -9.32 0.13 6.39
N PHE A 67 -8.45 1.09 6.65
CA PHE A 67 -8.11 1.49 8.01
C PHE A 67 -9.35 2.04 8.75
N GLN A 68 -10.14 2.85 8.07
CA GLN A 68 -11.37 3.39 8.65
C GLN A 68 -12.41 2.30 8.91
N ASP A 69 -12.52 1.33 8.01
CA ASP A 69 -13.46 0.23 8.17
C ASP A 69 -13.14 -0.64 9.38
N GLN A 70 -11.88 -0.67 9.79
CA GLN A 70 -11.44 -1.46 10.93
C GLN A 70 -11.41 -0.68 12.24
N ALA A 71 -11.57 0.61 12.16
CA ALA A 71 -11.49 1.47 13.34
C ALA A 71 -12.74 1.35 14.23
#